data_d8bbf9f0d185cc7d423b96f57776f9cb
#
_entry.id   d8bbf9f0d185cc7d423b96f57776f9cb
#
_cell.length_a   1.000
_cell.length_b   1.000
_cell.length_c   1.000
_cell.angle_alpha   90.00
_cell.angle_beta   90.00
_cell.angle_gamma   90.00
#
_symmetry.space_group_name_H-M   'P 1'
#
loop_
_entity.id
_entity.type
_entity.pdbx_description
1 polymer ?
#
loop_
_entity_poly.entity_id
_entity_poly.type
_entity_poly.pdbx_seq_one_letter_code
_entity_poly.pdbx_strand_id
1 'polypeptide(L)'
;MMAIITAEVPQWQATTLAQLVEEKRDAFRVLIATLLSLRTQDKTTHEASGRLFLLAVTPEVMVDLPVAVVEKAIYPVGFYTTKAKNIISICRILVDEYDGRTPDDLDELLALPGVGRKTANLVITLGFDKPGICVDTHVHRIANRWGYVATK
;
A
#
# COMPACT_ATOMS: atom_id res chain seq x y z
N MET A 1 -25.71 -13.93 6.89
CA MET A 1 -24.27 -13.76 7.18
C MET A 1 -23.75 -12.40 6.72
N MET A 2 -23.85 -12.02 5.44
CA MET A 2 -23.38 -10.70 4.94
C MET A 2 -24.04 -9.52 5.65
N ALA A 3 -25.34 -9.55 5.91
CA ALA A 3 -26.04 -8.48 6.63
C ALA A 3 -25.49 -8.24 8.04
N ILE A 4 -25.11 -9.30 8.76
CA ILE A 4 -24.52 -9.20 10.10
C ILE A 4 -23.12 -8.54 10.00
N ILE A 5 -22.30 -8.97 9.04
CA ILE A 5 -20.97 -8.38 8.83
C ILE A 5 -21.09 -6.91 8.49
N THR A 6 -22.01 -6.53 7.61
CA THR A 6 -22.21 -5.12 7.21
C THR A 6 -22.63 -4.25 8.40
N ALA A 7 -23.37 -4.79 9.37
CA ALA A 7 -23.76 -4.06 10.57
C ALA A 7 -22.62 -3.92 11.60
N GLU A 8 -21.71 -4.90 11.68
CA GLU A 8 -20.63 -4.94 12.66
C GLU A 8 -19.38 -4.17 12.21
N VAL A 9 -19.09 -4.15 10.89
CA VAL A 9 -17.87 -3.51 10.34
C VAL A 9 -17.64 -2.07 10.80
N PRO A 10 -18.66 -1.20 10.89
CA PRO A 10 -18.47 0.18 11.37
C PRO A 10 -17.97 0.29 12.81
N GLN A 11 -18.09 -0.78 13.59
CA GLN A 11 -17.65 -0.82 15.00
C GLN A 11 -16.21 -1.32 15.13
N TRP A 12 -15.59 -1.82 14.06
CA TRP A 12 -14.24 -2.34 14.08
C TRP A 12 -13.21 -1.23 13.94
N GLN A 13 -12.07 -1.41 14.61
CA GLN A 13 -10.98 -0.46 14.52
C GLN A 13 -10.44 -0.41 13.08
N ALA A 14 -10.38 0.79 12.51
CA ALA A 14 -9.85 1.00 11.17
C ALA A 14 -8.37 0.59 11.09
N THR A 15 -7.98 -0.04 9.99
CA THR A 15 -6.57 -0.37 9.74
C THR A 15 -5.76 0.90 9.51
N THR A 16 -4.44 0.83 9.71
CA THR A 16 -3.51 1.92 9.43
C THR A 16 -3.69 2.51 8.02
N LEU A 17 -3.91 1.64 7.02
CA LEU A 17 -4.17 2.07 5.65
C LEU A 17 -5.49 2.85 5.53
N ALA A 18 -6.55 2.42 6.19
CA ALA A 18 -7.82 3.14 6.19
C ALA A 18 -7.70 4.52 6.84
N GLN A 19 -6.96 4.63 7.96
CA GLN A 19 -6.71 5.91 8.64
C GLN A 19 -5.89 6.88 7.77
N LEU A 20 -4.85 6.40 7.08
CA LEU A 20 -4.04 7.21 6.16
C LEU A 20 -4.85 7.75 4.97
N VAL A 21 -5.89 7.01 4.55
CA VAL A 21 -6.78 7.40 3.45
C VAL A 21 -7.79 8.46 3.89
N GLU A 22 -8.29 8.41 5.13
CA GLU A 22 -9.23 9.40 5.67
C GLU A 22 -8.61 10.80 5.76
N GLU A 23 -7.30 10.89 6.05
CA GLU A 23 -6.62 12.19 6.20
C GLU A 23 -6.33 12.91 4.87
N LYS A 24 -5.98 12.19 3.82
CA LYS A 24 -5.86 12.69 2.42
C LYS A 24 -5.82 11.49 1.48
N ARG A 25 -6.79 11.38 0.56
CA ARG A 25 -6.80 10.40 -0.54
C ARG A 25 -5.65 10.68 -1.53
N ASP A 26 -4.45 10.29 -1.14
CA ASP A 26 -3.24 10.46 -1.95
C ASP A 26 -2.76 9.06 -2.40
N ALA A 27 -2.90 8.79 -3.68
CA ALA A 27 -2.55 7.50 -4.28
C ALA A 27 -1.07 7.13 -4.05
N PHE A 28 -0.16 8.11 -4.05
CA PHE A 28 1.25 7.88 -3.75
C PHE A 28 1.46 7.41 -2.31
N ARG A 29 0.81 8.07 -1.35
CA ARG A 29 0.89 7.65 0.06
C ARG A 29 0.30 6.26 0.26
N VAL A 30 -0.82 5.95 -0.39
CA VAL A 30 -1.42 4.60 -0.36
C VAL A 30 -0.44 3.58 -0.93
N LEU A 31 0.19 3.85 -2.06
CA LEU A 31 1.18 2.97 -2.69
C LEU A 31 2.34 2.67 -1.74
N ILE A 32 2.98 3.70 -1.21
CA ILE A 32 4.14 3.55 -0.31
C ILE A 32 3.75 2.84 0.99
N ALA A 33 2.66 3.26 1.65
CA ALA A 33 2.21 2.64 2.89
C ALA A 33 1.83 1.15 2.70
N THR A 34 1.21 0.81 1.57
CA THR A 34 0.88 -0.58 1.23
C THR A 34 2.14 -1.42 1.02
N LEU A 35 3.16 -0.88 0.34
CA LEU A 35 4.45 -1.57 0.20
C LEU A 35 5.11 -1.81 1.57
N LEU A 36 5.06 -0.84 2.47
CA LEU A 36 5.59 -0.99 3.82
C LEU A 36 4.82 -2.05 4.63
N SER A 37 3.51 -2.16 4.44
CA SER A 37 2.66 -3.12 5.16
C SER A 37 2.91 -4.60 4.80
N LEU A 38 3.50 -4.88 3.64
CA LEU A 38 3.77 -6.24 3.21
C LEU A 38 4.69 -6.97 4.21
N ARG A 39 4.19 -8.07 4.82
CA ARG A 39 4.90 -8.85 5.85
C ARG A 39 5.38 -7.99 7.02
N THR A 40 4.60 -7.01 7.42
CA THR A 40 4.89 -6.11 8.53
C THR A 40 3.62 -5.91 9.36
N GLN A 41 3.76 -5.80 10.67
CA GLN A 41 2.64 -5.51 11.57
C GLN A 41 2.13 -4.09 11.35
N ASP A 42 0.83 -3.87 11.51
CA ASP A 42 0.15 -2.59 11.30
C ASP A 42 0.79 -1.44 12.10
N LYS A 43 1.08 -1.65 13.39
CA LYS A 43 1.73 -0.66 14.24
C LYS A 43 3.08 -0.21 13.67
N THR A 44 3.93 -1.17 13.28
CA THR A 44 5.24 -0.89 12.68
C THR A 44 5.11 -0.17 11.35
N THR A 45 4.13 -0.54 10.54
CA THR A 45 3.82 0.13 9.26
C THR A 45 3.43 1.58 9.50
N HIS A 46 2.56 1.86 10.46
CA HIS A 46 2.10 3.20 10.79
C HIS A 46 3.27 4.10 11.20
N GLU A 47 4.08 3.64 12.17
CA GLU A 47 5.23 4.38 12.67
C GLU A 47 6.28 4.66 11.57
N ALA A 48 6.57 3.65 10.74
CA ALA A 48 7.53 3.75 9.64
C ALA A 48 7.04 4.68 8.52
N SER A 49 5.77 4.57 8.14
CA SER A 49 5.13 5.47 7.17
C SER A 49 5.17 6.91 7.65
N GLY A 50 4.83 7.14 8.93
CA GLY A 50 4.90 8.47 9.53
C GLY A 50 6.31 9.07 9.45
N ARG A 51 7.35 8.32 9.85
CA ARG A 51 8.73 8.79 9.75
C ARG A 51 9.17 9.09 8.31
N LEU A 52 8.81 8.22 7.36
CA LEU A 52 9.17 8.40 5.96
C LEU A 52 8.47 9.63 5.36
N PHE A 53 7.18 9.81 5.61
CA PHE A 53 6.42 10.96 5.10
C PHE A 53 6.76 12.30 5.78
N LEU A 54 7.42 12.29 6.94
CA LEU A 54 8.05 13.50 7.49
C LEU A 54 9.28 13.95 6.67
N LEU A 55 9.96 13.03 5.99
CA LEU A 55 11.11 13.35 5.14
C LEU A 55 10.70 13.74 3.72
N ALA A 56 9.74 13.02 3.13
CA ALA A 56 9.30 13.24 1.76
C ALA A 56 7.84 12.76 1.58
N VAL A 57 7.01 13.62 1.02
CA VAL A 57 5.58 13.34 0.80
C VAL A 57 5.21 13.18 -0.69
N THR A 58 6.15 13.46 -1.59
CA THR A 58 5.95 13.33 -3.05
C THR A 58 7.08 12.52 -3.68
N PRO A 59 6.85 11.92 -4.87
CA PRO A 59 7.88 11.17 -5.57
C PRO A 59 9.14 11.99 -5.87
N GLU A 60 8.97 13.27 -6.24
CA GLU A 60 10.08 14.16 -6.62
C GLU A 60 11.02 14.41 -5.43
N VAL A 61 10.47 14.61 -4.24
CA VAL A 61 11.30 14.82 -3.04
C VAL A 61 11.89 13.49 -2.57
N MET A 62 11.14 12.39 -2.70
CA MET A 62 11.58 11.08 -2.20
C MET A 62 12.69 10.47 -3.05
N VAL A 63 12.69 10.70 -4.37
CA VAL A 63 13.73 10.18 -5.29
C VAL A 63 15.13 10.72 -4.99
N ASP A 64 15.21 11.91 -4.41
CA ASP A 64 16.48 12.55 -4.04
C ASP A 64 17.04 12.07 -2.71
N LEU A 65 16.27 11.29 -1.94
CA LEU A 65 16.75 10.75 -0.67
C LEU A 65 17.76 9.62 -0.92
N PRO A 66 18.90 9.62 -0.22
CA PRO A 66 19.78 8.46 -0.18
C PRO A 66 19.05 7.21 0.31
N VAL A 67 19.25 6.06 -0.35
CA VAL A 67 18.63 4.78 0.05
C VAL A 67 18.84 4.48 1.54
N ALA A 68 20.03 4.77 2.08
CA ALA A 68 20.34 4.56 3.49
C ALA A 68 19.47 5.41 4.44
N VAL A 69 19.04 6.60 4.01
CA VAL A 69 18.11 7.46 4.78
C VAL A 69 16.72 6.84 4.79
N VAL A 70 16.25 6.36 3.65
CA VAL A 70 14.97 5.64 3.54
C VAL A 70 15.00 4.36 4.38
N GLU A 71 16.06 3.55 4.28
CA GLU A 71 16.25 2.33 5.11
C GLU A 71 16.11 2.64 6.60
N LYS A 72 16.80 3.68 7.08
CA LYS A 72 16.73 4.11 8.48
C LYS A 72 15.33 4.57 8.88
N ALA A 73 14.65 5.31 8.02
CA ALA A 73 13.30 5.81 8.29
C ALA A 73 12.28 4.69 8.42
N ILE A 74 12.38 3.66 7.57
CA ILE A 74 11.41 2.56 7.55
C ILE A 74 11.78 1.38 8.46
N TYR A 75 12.97 1.36 9.07
CA TYR A 75 13.31 0.32 10.05
C TYR A 75 12.33 0.34 11.25
N PRO A 76 11.84 -0.82 11.76
CA PRO A 76 12.18 -2.22 11.47
C PRO A 76 11.15 -2.94 10.56
N VAL A 77 10.68 -2.31 9.50
CA VAL A 77 9.77 -2.93 8.52
C VAL A 77 10.38 -4.21 7.93
N GLY A 78 9.58 -5.26 7.77
CA GLY A 78 10.03 -6.50 7.14
C GLY A 78 10.63 -6.25 5.75
N PHE A 79 11.83 -6.77 5.49
CA PHE A 79 12.58 -6.56 4.24
C PHE A 79 12.87 -5.09 3.91
N TYR A 80 13.11 -4.27 4.92
CA TYR A 80 13.28 -2.82 4.79
C TYR A 80 14.34 -2.41 3.78
N THR A 81 15.47 -3.14 3.69
CA THR A 81 16.53 -2.85 2.71
C THR A 81 16.07 -2.98 1.27
N THR A 82 15.34 -4.06 0.95
CA THR A 82 14.76 -4.26 -0.39
C THR A 82 13.66 -3.25 -0.67
N LYS A 83 12.81 -2.98 0.32
CA LYS A 83 11.72 -1.99 0.20
C LYS A 83 12.24 -0.59 -0.03
N ALA A 84 13.31 -0.16 0.66
CA ALA A 84 13.92 1.14 0.44
C ALA A 84 14.40 1.33 -1.01
N LYS A 85 15.08 0.31 -1.56
CA LYS A 85 15.51 0.32 -2.96
C LYS A 85 14.32 0.38 -3.92
N ASN A 86 13.29 -0.43 -3.68
CA ASN A 86 12.07 -0.43 -4.51
C ASN A 86 11.37 0.93 -4.45
N ILE A 87 11.22 1.54 -3.27
CA ILE A 87 10.60 2.86 -3.10
C ILE A 87 11.33 3.91 -3.94
N ILE A 88 12.66 3.98 -3.86
CA ILE A 88 13.43 4.94 -4.67
C ILE A 88 13.29 4.65 -6.17
N SER A 89 13.31 3.37 -6.57
CA SER A 89 13.11 2.99 -7.98
C SER A 89 11.71 3.36 -8.47
N ILE A 90 10.68 3.14 -7.66
CA ILE A 90 9.30 3.55 -7.97
C ILE A 90 9.23 5.06 -8.14
N CYS A 91 9.76 5.84 -7.19
CA CYS A 91 9.75 7.30 -7.28
C CYS A 91 10.44 7.80 -8.56
N ARG A 92 11.55 7.16 -8.96
CA ARG A 92 12.23 7.50 -10.21
C ARG A 92 11.35 7.25 -11.42
N ILE A 93 10.72 6.07 -11.51
CA ILE A 93 9.77 5.74 -12.58
C ILE A 93 8.61 6.73 -12.61
N LEU A 94 8.04 7.06 -11.44
CA LEU A 94 6.93 8.02 -11.36
C LEU A 94 7.34 9.41 -11.85
N VAL A 95 8.54 9.87 -11.52
CA VAL A 95 9.04 11.17 -11.99
C VAL A 95 9.36 11.14 -13.48
N ASP A 96 10.03 10.10 -13.95
CA ASP A 96 10.55 10.04 -15.34
C ASP A 96 9.44 9.70 -16.36
N GLU A 97 8.46 8.89 -16.00
CA GLU A 97 7.47 8.33 -16.93
C GLU A 97 6.03 8.82 -16.68
N TYR A 98 5.73 9.32 -15.48
CA TYR A 98 4.36 9.68 -15.06
C TYR A 98 4.23 11.11 -14.51
N ASP A 99 5.19 11.99 -14.77
CA ASP A 99 5.20 13.39 -14.29
C ASP A 99 4.96 13.49 -12.74
N GLY A 100 5.54 12.58 -11.97
CA GLY A 100 5.37 12.52 -10.52
C GLY A 100 4.01 11.98 -10.05
N ARG A 101 3.14 11.50 -10.94
CA ARG A 101 1.82 10.97 -10.59
C ARG A 101 1.87 9.46 -10.43
N THR A 102 1.08 8.96 -9.50
CA THR A 102 0.83 7.51 -9.40
C THR A 102 -0.14 7.10 -10.51
N PRO A 103 0.15 6.07 -11.32
CA PRO A 103 -0.78 5.59 -12.33
C PRO A 103 -2.05 5.02 -11.68
N ASP A 104 -3.18 5.14 -12.39
CA ASP A 104 -4.48 4.67 -11.97
C ASP A 104 -4.97 3.45 -12.78
N ASP A 105 -4.04 2.84 -13.50
CA ASP A 105 -4.21 1.60 -14.25
C ASP A 105 -3.56 0.42 -13.54
N LEU A 106 -4.21 -0.75 -13.61
CA LEU A 106 -3.75 -1.96 -12.91
C LEU A 106 -2.43 -2.49 -13.48
N ASP A 107 -2.30 -2.52 -14.79
CA ASP A 107 -1.12 -3.11 -15.46
C ASP A 107 0.10 -2.21 -15.29
N GLU A 108 -0.08 -0.89 -15.34
CA GLU A 108 0.98 0.09 -15.04
C GLU A 108 1.46 -0.02 -13.58
N LEU A 109 0.55 -0.18 -12.62
CA LEU A 109 0.90 -0.40 -11.22
C LEU A 109 1.65 -1.72 -11.03
N LEU A 110 1.27 -2.79 -11.75
CA LEU A 110 1.94 -4.09 -11.68
C LEU A 110 3.35 -4.07 -12.29
N ALA A 111 3.65 -3.13 -13.18
CA ALA A 111 4.98 -2.93 -13.74
C ALA A 111 5.97 -2.31 -12.74
N LEU A 112 5.48 -1.68 -11.67
CA LEU A 112 6.32 -1.05 -10.64
C LEU A 112 7.03 -2.11 -9.77
N PRO A 113 8.31 -1.90 -9.41
CA PRO A 113 9.09 -2.88 -8.66
C PRO A 113 8.51 -3.17 -7.27
N GLY A 114 8.24 -4.45 -7.00
CA GLY A 114 7.69 -4.92 -5.73
C GLY A 114 6.18 -4.71 -5.56
N VAL A 115 5.49 -4.21 -6.58
CA VAL A 115 4.03 -4.07 -6.59
C VAL A 115 3.39 -5.34 -7.15
N GLY A 116 2.63 -6.03 -6.30
CA GLY A 116 1.83 -7.18 -6.69
C GLY A 116 0.35 -6.84 -6.83
N ARG A 117 -0.47 -7.80 -7.26
CA ARG A 117 -1.92 -7.62 -7.47
C ARG A 117 -2.64 -7.05 -6.24
N LYS A 118 -2.29 -7.50 -5.03
CA LYS A 118 -2.88 -6.97 -3.80
C LYS A 118 -2.60 -5.48 -3.63
N THR A 119 -1.32 -5.08 -3.80
CA THR A 119 -0.90 -3.68 -3.68
C THR A 119 -1.56 -2.83 -4.74
N ALA A 120 -1.51 -3.25 -6.00
CA ALA A 120 -2.12 -2.51 -7.11
C ALA A 120 -3.63 -2.30 -6.90
N ASN A 121 -4.38 -3.35 -6.52
CA ASN A 121 -5.81 -3.21 -6.21
C ASN A 121 -6.08 -2.28 -5.03
N LEU A 122 -5.24 -2.27 -3.98
CA LEU A 122 -5.39 -1.31 -2.88
C LEU A 122 -5.17 0.13 -3.34
N VAL A 123 -4.17 0.38 -4.19
CA VAL A 123 -3.95 1.71 -4.75
C VAL A 123 -5.14 2.15 -5.59
N ILE A 124 -5.67 1.28 -6.45
CA ILE A 124 -6.84 1.58 -7.28
C ILE A 124 -8.07 1.89 -6.43
N THR A 125 -8.34 1.07 -5.42
CA THR A 125 -9.55 1.24 -4.60
C THR A 125 -9.45 2.38 -3.61
N LEU A 126 -8.34 2.52 -2.90
CA LEU A 126 -8.18 3.50 -1.84
C LEU A 126 -7.62 4.84 -2.34
N GLY A 127 -6.73 4.81 -3.35
CA GLY A 127 -6.11 6.00 -3.92
C GLY A 127 -6.97 6.71 -4.95
N PHE A 128 -7.72 5.94 -5.76
CA PHE A 128 -8.49 6.47 -6.88
C PHE A 128 -10.00 6.24 -6.79
N ASP A 129 -10.50 5.60 -5.74
CA ASP A 129 -11.92 5.29 -5.55
C ASP A 129 -12.53 4.49 -6.72
N LYS A 130 -11.70 3.69 -7.39
CA LYS A 130 -12.12 2.83 -8.50
C LYS A 130 -12.50 1.43 -8.00
N PRO A 131 -13.40 0.72 -8.70
CA PRO A 131 -13.75 -0.65 -8.34
C PRO A 131 -12.52 -1.58 -8.37
N GLY A 132 -12.36 -2.38 -7.34
CA GLY A 132 -11.30 -3.37 -7.24
C GLY A 132 -11.50 -4.30 -6.06
N ILE A 133 -10.91 -5.47 -6.09
CA ILE A 133 -11.00 -6.45 -5.00
C ILE A 133 -9.59 -6.77 -4.53
N CYS A 134 -9.29 -6.36 -3.30
CA CYS A 134 -8.04 -6.72 -2.64
C CYS A 134 -8.17 -8.11 -1.99
N VAL A 135 -7.62 -9.12 -2.63
CA VAL A 135 -7.61 -10.49 -2.10
C VAL A 135 -6.29 -10.77 -1.41
N ASP A 136 -6.33 -10.87 -0.08
CA ASP A 136 -5.22 -11.38 0.70
C ASP A 136 -5.44 -12.84 1.12
N THR A 137 -4.49 -13.42 1.85
CA THR A 137 -4.57 -14.81 2.32
C THR A 137 -5.77 -15.08 3.23
N HIS A 138 -6.24 -14.07 3.98
CA HIS A 138 -7.40 -14.18 4.84
C HIS A 138 -8.70 -14.18 4.04
N VAL A 139 -8.84 -13.25 3.11
CA VAL A 139 -10.00 -13.19 2.20
C VAL A 139 -10.10 -14.48 1.40
N HIS A 140 -8.98 -14.94 0.80
CA HIS A 140 -8.94 -16.20 0.05
C HIS A 140 -9.39 -17.38 0.91
N ARG A 141 -8.82 -17.54 2.11
CA ARG A 141 -9.14 -18.64 3.03
C ARG A 141 -10.60 -18.61 3.51
N ILE A 142 -11.12 -17.43 3.85
CA ILE A 142 -12.50 -17.28 4.33
C ILE A 142 -13.49 -17.53 3.21
N ALA A 143 -13.27 -16.98 2.03
CA ALA A 143 -14.13 -17.17 0.87
C ALA A 143 -14.25 -18.66 0.48
N ASN A 144 -13.13 -19.40 0.51
CA ASN A 144 -13.14 -20.86 0.29
C ASN A 144 -13.89 -21.60 1.40
N ARG A 145 -13.70 -21.25 2.67
CA ARG A 145 -14.40 -21.88 3.80
C ARG A 145 -15.91 -21.66 3.75
N TRP A 146 -16.34 -20.52 3.24
CA TRP A 146 -17.77 -20.19 3.10
C TRP A 146 -18.39 -20.72 1.80
N GLY A 147 -17.58 -21.34 0.93
CA GLY A 147 -18.06 -21.88 -0.36
C GLY A 147 -18.39 -20.81 -1.41
N TYR A 148 -17.90 -19.57 -1.24
CA TYR A 148 -18.04 -18.52 -2.25
C TYR A 148 -17.18 -18.80 -3.49
N VAL A 149 -16.01 -19.41 -3.28
CA VAL A 149 -15.08 -19.81 -4.33
C VAL A 149 -14.52 -21.20 -4.01
N ALA A 150 -14.06 -21.89 -5.03
CA ALA A 150 -13.35 -23.17 -4.91
C ALA A 150 -12.00 -23.05 -5.63
N THR A 151 -11.03 -22.41 -4.98
CA THR A 151 -9.70 -22.15 -5.53
C THR A 151 -8.61 -22.75 -4.64
N LYS A 152 -7.46 -23.10 -5.25
CA LYS A 152 -6.29 -23.64 -4.54
C LYS A 152 -5.32 -22.54 -4.17
#